data_f95d3db029407dae32b9f2bf6b2b7a46
#
_entry.id   f95d3db029407dae32b9f2bf6b2b7a46
#
_cell.length_a   1.000
_cell.length_b   1.000
_cell.length_c   1.000
_cell.angle_alpha   90.00
_cell.angle_beta   90.00
_cell.angle_gamma   90.00
#
_symmetry.space_group_name_H-M   'P 1'
#
loop_
_entity.id
_entity.type
_entity.pdbx_description
1 polymer ?
#
loop_
_entity_poly.entity_id
_entity_poly.type
_entity_poly.pdbx_seq_one_letter_code
_entity_poly.pdbx_strand_id
1 'polypeptide(L)'
;MTVNWVTDWVRASEGVIARIATDGAKYAAAFCGSLAISLLLTPLLREAARKIGMVDLPDARRINKVPVPRGGGLSIFVAFHVMLAALVLSMGAPVSQQFSLHWQGRFLLASGLLVVIGLVDDKFGMRPMVKLSGQVAVALILFASGMHV
;
A
#
# COMPACT_ATOMS: atom_id res chain seq x y z
N MET A 1 40.17 0.41 34.20
CA MET A 1 39.01 -0.01 33.40
C MET A 1 39.33 0.33 31.95
N THR A 2 39.85 -0.61 31.18
CA THR A 2 40.10 -0.41 29.74
C THR A 2 38.80 -0.67 29.00
N VAL A 3 38.11 0.38 28.66
CA VAL A 3 36.93 0.29 27.76
C VAL A 3 37.44 -0.20 26.41
N ASN A 4 37.09 -1.44 26.08
CA ASN A 4 37.53 -2.04 24.82
C ASN A 4 36.52 -1.67 23.74
N TRP A 5 36.55 -0.42 23.27
CA TRP A 5 35.66 0.17 22.28
C TRP A 5 35.56 -0.67 20.99
N VAL A 6 36.63 -1.41 20.65
CA VAL A 6 36.64 -2.29 19.48
C VAL A 6 35.65 -3.47 19.63
N THR A 7 35.68 -4.13 20.80
CA THR A 7 34.75 -5.25 21.06
C THR A 7 33.30 -4.79 21.17
N ASP A 8 33.08 -3.62 21.72
CA ASP A 8 31.74 -3.06 21.84
C ASP A 8 31.20 -2.64 20.48
N TRP A 9 32.02 -2.07 19.60
CA TRP A 9 31.68 -1.75 18.24
C TRP A 9 31.40 -3.03 17.39
N VAL A 10 32.21 -4.06 17.51
CA VAL A 10 32.01 -5.35 16.81
C VAL A 10 30.69 -5.99 17.24
N ARG A 11 30.40 -6.08 18.54
CA ARG A 11 29.11 -6.62 19.02
C ARG A 11 27.91 -5.80 18.55
N ALA A 12 28.01 -4.48 18.54
CA ALA A 12 26.98 -3.61 18.03
C ALA A 12 26.73 -3.84 16.55
N SER A 13 27.80 -3.97 15.74
CA SER A 13 27.69 -4.23 14.31
C SER A 13 27.10 -5.60 13.99
N GLU A 14 27.48 -6.65 14.74
CA GLU A 14 26.89 -7.99 14.59
C GLU A 14 25.40 -7.98 14.92
N GLY A 15 24.99 -7.28 15.97
CA GLY A 15 23.57 -7.10 16.32
C GLY A 15 22.77 -6.38 15.25
N VAL A 16 23.34 -5.36 14.61
CA VAL A 16 22.72 -4.63 13.50
C VAL A 16 22.60 -5.53 12.28
N ILE A 17 23.66 -6.25 11.91
CA ILE A 17 23.64 -7.17 10.75
C ILE A 17 22.62 -8.28 10.94
N ALA A 18 22.54 -8.88 12.14
CA ALA A 18 21.55 -9.90 12.46
C ALA A 18 20.12 -9.38 12.35
N ARG A 19 19.86 -8.17 12.84
CA ARG A 19 18.55 -7.49 12.70
C ARG A 19 18.21 -7.22 11.24
N ILE A 20 19.14 -6.67 10.47
CA ILE A 20 18.96 -6.41 9.04
C ILE A 20 18.64 -7.71 8.30
N ALA A 21 19.33 -8.82 8.61
CA ALA A 21 19.06 -10.11 7.99
C ALA A 21 17.67 -10.65 8.34
N THR A 22 17.28 -10.56 9.61
CA THR A 22 15.97 -11.07 10.08
C THR A 22 14.82 -10.22 9.57
N ASP A 23 14.94 -8.90 9.65
CA ASP A 23 13.89 -7.99 9.20
C ASP A 23 13.87 -7.90 7.67
N GLY A 24 15.01 -8.01 7.01
CA GLY A 24 15.13 -8.11 5.56
C GLY A 24 14.34 -9.28 4.98
N ALA A 25 14.37 -10.45 5.63
CA ALA A 25 13.56 -11.60 5.23
C ALA A 25 12.06 -11.32 5.35
N LYS A 26 11.62 -10.63 6.40
CA LYS A 26 10.21 -10.24 6.57
C LYS A 26 9.76 -9.24 5.49
N TYR A 27 10.59 -8.25 5.18
CA TYR A 27 10.30 -7.29 4.11
C TYR A 27 10.28 -7.96 2.73
N ALA A 28 11.21 -8.87 2.47
CA ALA A 28 11.23 -9.65 1.23
C ALA A 28 9.97 -10.54 1.13
N ALA A 29 9.56 -11.20 2.21
CA ALA A 29 8.33 -11.97 2.26
C ALA A 29 7.09 -11.09 2.04
N ALA A 30 7.05 -9.89 2.63
CA ALA A 30 5.97 -8.94 2.42
C ALA A 30 5.91 -8.46 0.97
N PHE A 31 7.06 -8.18 0.35
CA PHE A 31 7.14 -7.80 -1.05
C PHE A 31 6.65 -8.92 -1.98
N CYS A 32 7.21 -10.13 -1.83
CA CYS A 32 6.82 -11.28 -2.65
C CYS A 32 5.35 -11.66 -2.43
N GLY A 33 4.87 -11.58 -1.19
CA GLY A 33 3.48 -11.85 -0.86
C GLY A 33 2.53 -10.83 -1.48
N SER A 34 2.84 -9.54 -1.39
CA SER A 34 2.02 -8.49 -2.02
C SER A 34 2.01 -8.61 -3.55
N LEU A 35 3.14 -8.94 -4.15
CA LEU A 35 3.24 -9.21 -5.57
C LEU A 35 2.36 -10.40 -5.98
N ALA A 36 2.46 -11.52 -5.28
CA ALA A 36 1.67 -12.72 -5.54
C ALA A 36 0.16 -12.45 -5.40
N ILE A 37 -0.27 -11.80 -4.31
CA ILE A 37 -1.67 -11.43 -4.10
C ILE A 37 -2.16 -10.50 -5.22
N SER A 38 -1.38 -9.48 -5.57
CA SER A 38 -1.75 -8.54 -6.63
C SER A 38 -1.88 -9.24 -7.99
N LEU A 39 -0.96 -10.14 -8.34
CA LEU A 39 -1.01 -10.91 -9.57
C LEU A 39 -2.23 -11.84 -9.63
N LEU A 40 -2.59 -12.49 -8.52
CA LEU A 40 -3.76 -13.36 -8.44
C LEU A 40 -5.09 -12.58 -8.48
N LEU A 41 -5.16 -11.42 -7.83
CA LEU A 41 -6.35 -10.58 -7.80
C LEU A 41 -6.59 -9.83 -9.12
N THR A 42 -5.54 -9.44 -9.83
CA THR A 42 -5.64 -8.64 -11.04
C THR A 42 -6.57 -9.27 -12.11
N PRO A 43 -6.48 -10.56 -12.47
CA PRO A 43 -7.37 -11.14 -13.47
C PRO A 43 -8.84 -11.16 -12.99
N LEU A 44 -9.08 -11.40 -11.70
CA LEU A 44 -10.43 -11.39 -11.12
C LEU A 44 -11.06 -9.99 -11.19
N LEU A 45 -10.29 -8.98 -10.81
CA LEU A 45 -10.74 -7.59 -10.83
C LEU A 45 -10.91 -7.05 -12.27
N ARG A 46 -10.06 -7.49 -13.20
CA ARG A 46 -10.24 -7.17 -14.63
C ARG A 46 -11.55 -7.72 -15.17
N GLU A 47 -11.89 -8.95 -14.81
CA GLU A 47 -13.16 -9.55 -15.23
C GLU A 47 -14.36 -8.84 -14.57
N ALA A 48 -14.26 -8.51 -13.29
CA ALA A 48 -15.27 -7.71 -12.59
C ALA A 48 -15.45 -6.33 -13.26
N ALA A 49 -14.35 -5.64 -13.57
CA ALA A 49 -14.36 -4.34 -14.24
C ALA A 49 -15.04 -4.40 -15.61
N ARG A 50 -14.82 -5.47 -16.39
CA ARG A 50 -15.52 -5.70 -17.66
C ARG A 50 -17.02 -5.85 -17.45
N LYS A 51 -17.44 -6.64 -16.46
CA LYS A 51 -18.87 -6.88 -16.18
C LYS A 51 -19.62 -5.63 -15.77
N ILE A 52 -18.97 -4.71 -15.04
CA ILE A 52 -19.59 -3.44 -14.60
C ILE A 52 -19.37 -2.28 -15.56
N GLY A 53 -18.77 -2.56 -16.74
CA GLY A 53 -18.54 -1.56 -17.77
C GLY A 53 -17.41 -0.57 -17.49
N MET A 54 -16.51 -0.86 -16.52
CA MET A 54 -15.32 -0.06 -16.24
C MET A 54 -14.20 -0.40 -17.21
N VAL A 55 -14.38 -0.04 -18.47
CA VAL A 55 -13.43 -0.28 -19.55
C VAL A 55 -13.08 1.02 -20.26
N ASP A 56 -11.82 1.13 -20.63
CA ASP A 56 -11.33 2.21 -21.47
C ASP A 56 -11.50 1.81 -22.93
N LEU A 57 -12.43 2.49 -23.63
CA LEU A 57 -12.70 2.22 -25.03
C LEU A 57 -11.62 2.83 -25.92
N PRO A 58 -11.30 2.16 -27.06
CA PRO A 58 -10.42 2.74 -28.07
C PRO A 58 -10.98 4.05 -28.60
N ASP A 59 -10.13 5.06 -28.74
CA ASP A 59 -10.43 6.34 -29.36
C ASP A 59 -9.28 6.71 -30.31
N ALA A 60 -9.54 7.58 -31.31
CA ALA A 60 -8.56 8.01 -32.30
C ALA A 60 -7.30 8.64 -31.70
N ARG A 61 -7.39 9.17 -30.47
CA ARG A 61 -6.28 9.77 -29.71
C ARG A 61 -5.56 8.79 -28.80
N ARG A 62 -6.03 7.53 -28.67
CA ARG A 62 -5.49 6.55 -27.72
C ARG A 62 -4.70 5.47 -28.44
N ILE A 63 -3.65 5.02 -27.79
CA ILE A 63 -2.77 3.95 -28.29
C ILE A 63 -3.49 2.59 -28.24
N ASN A 64 -4.46 2.43 -27.34
CA ASN A 64 -5.17 1.18 -27.13
C ASN A 64 -6.12 0.89 -28.31
N LYS A 65 -5.89 -0.21 -29.01
CA LYS A 65 -6.76 -0.70 -30.09
C LYS A 65 -7.87 -1.64 -29.61
N VAL A 66 -7.84 -2.06 -28.35
CA VAL A 66 -8.82 -2.94 -27.71
C VAL A 66 -9.29 -2.35 -26.39
N PRO A 67 -10.52 -2.65 -25.93
CA PRO A 67 -11.01 -2.19 -24.63
C PRO A 67 -10.13 -2.70 -23.48
N VAL A 68 -9.62 -1.79 -22.65
CA VAL A 68 -8.75 -2.11 -21.49
C VAL A 68 -9.54 -1.92 -20.20
N PRO A 69 -9.71 -2.97 -19.36
CA PRO A 69 -10.35 -2.84 -18.06
C PRO A 69 -9.58 -1.88 -17.16
N ARG A 70 -10.30 -0.99 -16.48
CA ARG A 70 -9.79 -0.06 -15.47
C ARG A 70 -9.92 -0.65 -14.07
N GLY A 71 -9.42 0.03 -13.04
CA GLY A 71 -9.53 -0.39 -11.63
C GLY A 71 -8.44 -1.32 -11.13
N GLY A 72 -7.31 -1.46 -11.86
CA GLY A 72 -6.16 -2.28 -11.43
C GLY A 72 -5.55 -1.85 -10.09
N GLY A 73 -5.71 -0.59 -9.68
CA GLY A 73 -5.26 -0.08 -8.39
C GLY A 73 -5.88 -0.78 -7.18
N LEU A 74 -7.08 -1.36 -7.34
CA LEU A 74 -7.73 -2.09 -6.25
C LEU A 74 -6.97 -3.37 -5.86
N SER A 75 -6.35 -4.08 -6.81
CA SER A 75 -5.54 -5.26 -6.51
C SER A 75 -4.29 -4.90 -5.69
N ILE A 76 -3.65 -3.79 -6.03
CA ILE A 76 -2.48 -3.28 -5.32
C ILE A 76 -2.89 -2.84 -3.90
N PHE A 77 -4.00 -2.12 -3.77
CA PHE A 77 -4.53 -1.69 -2.48
C PHE A 77 -4.78 -2.86 -1.53
N VAL A 78 -5.49 -3.89 -1.99
CA VAL A 78 -5.78 -5.08 -1.17
C VAL A 78 -4.49 -5.82 -0.82
N ALA A 79 -3.62 -6.08 -1.80
CA ALA A 79 -2.37 -6.77 -1.59
C ALA A 79 -1.48 -6.06 -0.56
N PHE A 80 -1.36 -4.73 -0.68
CA PHE A 80 -0.59 -3.91 0.24
C PHE A 80 -1.11 -4.00 1.68
N HIS A 81 -2.42 -3.81 1.90
CA HIS A 81 -2.98 -3.81 3.25
C HIS A 81 -2.96 -5.19 3.91
N VAL A 82 -3.19 -6.27 3.14
CA VAL A 82 -3.07 -7.63 3.64
C VAL A 82 -1.64 -7.90 4.11
N MET A 83 -0.65 -7.52 3.30
CA MET A 83 0.74 -7.77 3.66
C MET A 83 1.26 -6.81 4.74
N LEU A 84 0.77 -5.58 4.80
CA LEU A 84 1.07 -4.66 5.90
C LEU A 84 0.56 -5.22 7.23
N ALA A 85 -0.68 -5.70 7.27
CA ALA A 85 -1.24 -6.33 8.45
C ALA A 85 -0.45 -7.58 8.87
N ALA A 86 -0.12 -8.46 7.92
CA ALA A 86 0.69 -9.65 8.18
C ALA A 86 2.09 -9.29 8.71
N LEU A 87 2.73 -8.27 8.14
CA LEU A 87 4.03 -7.78 8.58
C LEU A 87 3.98 -7.26 10.02
N VAL A 88 3.01 -6.40 10.34
CA VAL A 88 2.86 -5.85 11.70
C VAL A 88 2.58 -6.95 12.72
N LEU A 89 1.75 -7.93 12.38
CA LEU A 89 1.48 -9.09 13.24
C LEU A 89 2.72 -9.99 13.45
N SER A 90 3.62 -10.05 12.47
CA SER A 90 4.87 -10.82 12.56
C SER A 90 5.98 -10.11 13.31
N MET A 91 5.87 -8.81 13.51
CA MET A 91 6.82 -7.98 14.24
C MET A 91 6.45 -7.97 15.73
N GLY A 92 7.44 -8.14 16.62
CA GLY A 92 7.23 -8.17 18.07
C GLY A 92 6.66 -6.87 18.66
N ALA A 93 6.33 -6.89 19.94
CA ALA A 93 5.65 -5.84 20.69
C ALA A 93 6.06 -4.38 20.41
N PRO A 94 7.34 -4.01 20.23
CA PRO A 94 7.70 -2.61 19.99
C PRO A 94 7.10 -2.02 18.72
N VAL A 95 7.10 -2.80 17.64
CA VAL A 95 6.60 -2.35 16.33
C VAL A 95 5.08 -2.41 16.26
N SER A 96 4.46 -3.46 16.82
CA SER A 96 3.01 -3.59 16.86
C SER A 96 2.34 -2.49 17.71
N GLN A 97 3.03 -1.96 18.72
CA GLN A 97 2.53 -0.81 19.49
C GLN A 97 2.56 0.49 18.68
N GLN A 98 3.62 0.72 17.92
CA GLN A 98 3.75 1.90 17.06
C GLN A 98 2.75 1.88 15.90
N PHE A 99 2.53 0.71 15.29
CA PHE A 99 1.52 0.48 14.25
C PHE A 99 0.25 -0.13 14.83
N SER A 100 -0.32 0.51 15.86
CA SER A 100 -1.53 0.05 16.52
C SER A 100 -2.68 -0.18 15.56
N LEU A 101 -3.67 -0.99 15.98
CA LEU A 101 -4.91 -1.21 15.21
C LEU A 101 -5.62 0.09 14.84
N HIS A 102 -5.55 1.09 15.73
CA HIS A 102 -6.08 2.44 15.46
C HIS A 102 -5.34 3.13 14.32
N TRP A 103 -4.01 3.04 14.28
CA TRP A 103 -3.20 3.59 13.21
C TRP A 103 -3.51 2.91 11.87
N GLN A 104 -3.51 1.57 11.87
CA GLN A 104 -3.83 0.79 10.67
C GLN A 104 -5.24 1.08 10.16
N GLY A 105 -6.24 1.20 11.06
CA GLY A 105 -7.61 1.52 10.71
C GLY A 105 -7.75 2.89 10.05
N ARG A 106 -7.10 3.93 10.60
CA ARG A 106 -7.09 5.27 10.00
C ARG A 106 -6.42 5.28 8.63
N PHE A 107 -5.28 4.59 8.52
CA PHE A 107 -4.55 4.48 7.26
C PHE A 107 -5.36 3.72 6.20
N LEU A 108 -6.01 2.61 6.59
CA LEU A 108 -6.91 1.85 5.71
C LEU A 108 -8.11 2.69 5.25
N LEU A 109 -8.72 3.46 6.14
CA LEU A 109 -9.84 4.33 5.79
C LEU A 109 -9.42 5.43 4.81
N ALA A 110 -8.32 6.13 5.09
CA ALA A 110 -7.84 7.20 4.22
C ALA A 110 -7.43 6.68 2.84
N SER A 111 -6.63 5.62 2.79
CA SER A 111 -6.22 5.00 1.52
C SER A 111 -7.40 4.37 0.78
N GLY A 112 -8.37 3.81 1.51
CA GLY A 112 -9.62 3.30 0.94
C GLY A 112 -10.46 4.41 0.29
N LEU A 113 -10.58 5.58 0.93
CA LEU A 113 -11.25 6.74 0.34
C LEU A 113 -10.56 7.19 -0.96
N LEU A 114 -9.22 7.20 -0.99
CA LEU A 114 -8.47 7.52 -2.21
C LEU A 114 -8.75 6.50 -3.33
N VAL A 115 -8.84 5.21 -3.00
CA VAL A 115 -9.19 4.17 -3.97
C VAL A 115 -10.62 4.35 -4.47
N VAL A 116 -11.58 4.68 -3.59
CA VAL A 116 -12.97 4.97 -3.99
C VAL A 116 -13.02 6.15 -4.95
N ILE A 117 -12.31 7.24 -4.66
CA ILE A 117 -12.21 8.39 -5.57
C ILE A 117 -11.64 7.95 -6.92
N GLY A 118 -10.59 7.11 -6.92
CA GLY A 118 -10.00 6.55 -8.14
C GLY A 118 -10.98 5.68 -8.94
N LEU A 119 -11.75 4.81 -8.27
CA LEU A 119 -12.75 3.95 -8.92
C LEU A 119 -13.91 4.76 -9.50
N VAL A 120 -14.34 5.80 -8.79
CA VAL A 120 -15.38 6.73 -9.28
C VAL A 120 -14.87 7.49 -10.52
N ASP A 121 -13.63 7.93 -10.50
CA ASP A 121 -12.98 8.56 -11.67
C ASP A 121 -12.87 7.57 -12.85
N ASP A 122 -12.47 6.34 -12.60
CA ASP A 122 -12.35 5.30 -13.62
C ASP A 122 -13.70 4.96 -14.29
N LYS A 123 -14.80 5.05 -13.54
CA LYS A 123 -16.14 4.72 -14.04
C LYS A 123 -16.85 5.89 -14.70
N PHE A 124 -16.77 7.07 -14.10
CA PHE A 124 -17.60 8.22 -14.51
C PHE A 124 -16.79 9.33 -15.19
N GLY A 125 -15.46 9.32 -15.07
CA GLY A 125 -14.60 10.37 -15.58
C GLY A 125 -14.79 11.68 -14.81
N MET A 126 -14.04 11.89 -13.72
CA MET A 126 -14.16 13.10 -12.91
C MET A 126 -13.42 14.28 -13.55
N ARG A 127 -13.90 15.50 -13.28
CA ARG A 127 -13.13 16.71 -13.59
C ARG A 127 -11.85 16.73 -12.74
N PRO A 128 -10.68 17.11 -13.30
CA PRO A 128 -9.40 17.07 -12.57
C PRO A 128 -9.43 17.82 -11.24
N MET A 129 -10.12 18.95 -11.17
CA MET A 129 -10.22 19.75 -9.94
C MET A 129 -11.06 19.05 -8.86
N VAL A 130 -12.11 18.33 -9.24
CA VAL A 130 -12.94 17.56 -8.28
C VAL A 130 -12.15 16.39 -7.71
N LYS A 131 -11.40 15.69 -8.56
CA LYS A 131 -10.49 14.62 -8.12
C LYS A 131 -9.43 15.15 -7.16
N LEU A 132 -8.77 16.24 -7.53
CA LEU A 132 -7.74 16.87 -6.69
C LEU A 132 -8.31 17.33 -5.33
N SER A 133 -9.46 18.00 -5.32
CA SER A 133 -10.09 18.45 -4.07
C SER A 133 -10.45 17.28 -3.15
N GLY A 134 -10.93 16.18 -3.71
CA GLY A 134 -11.20 14.95 -2.95
C GLY A 134 -9.92 14.36 -2.32
N GLN A 135 -8.83 14.29 -3.07
CA GLN A 135 -7.54 13.82 -2.58
C GLN A 135 -6.97 14.73 -1.47
N VAL A 136 -7.05 16.06 -1.65
CA VAL A 136 -6.63 17.03 -0.63
C VAL A 136 -7.49 16.90 0.63
N ALA A 137 -8.81 16.74 0.49
CA ALA A 137 -9.69 16.54 1.64
C ALA A 137 -9.32 15.28 2.45
N VAL A 138 -9.04 14.16 1.78
CA VAL A 138 -8.59 12.93 2.46
C VAL A 138 -7.26 13.15 3.18
N ALA A 139 -6.31 13.83 2.54
CA ALA A 139 -5.02 14.15 3.16
C ALA A 139 -5.19 15.04 4.41
N LEU A 140 -6.06 16.04 4.37
CA LEU A 140 -6.35 16.91 5.50
C LEU A 140 -7.05 16.15 6.65
N ILE A 141 -7.98 15.24 6.35
CA ILE A 141 -8.63 14.38 7.35
C ILE A 141 -7.59 13.49 8.02
N LEU A 142 -6.68 12.89 7.25
CA LEU A 142 -5.61 12.05 7.77
C LEU A 142 -4.66 12.85 8.68
N PHE A 143 -4.25 14.03 8.25
CA PHE A 143 -3.43 14.94 9.03
C PHE A 143 -4.12 15.35 10.35
N ALA A 144 -5.38 15.78 10.27
CA ALA A 144 -6.18 16.17 11.43
C ALA A 144 -6.42 15.01 12.42
N SER A 145 -6.37 13.77 11.95
CA SER A 145 -6.48 12.57 12.80
C SER A 145 -5.21 12.28 13.63
N GLY A 146 -4.18 13.12 13.54
CA GLY A 146 -2.92 12.97 14.28
C GLY A 146 -1.94 11.99 13.64
N MET A 147 -2.14 11.58 12.39
CA MET A 147 -1.16 10.81 11.61
C MET A 147 -0.17 11.76 10.93
N HIS A 148 0.67 12.39 11.72
CA HIS A 148 1.82 13.17 11.27
C HIS A 148 3.09 12.56 11.85
N VAL A 149 4.17 12.63 11.12
CA VAL A 149 5.50 12.17 11.52
C VAL A 149 6.20 13.26 12.31
#